data_d3c953f1439166955c9475d697493e38
#
_entry.id   d3c953f1439166955c9475d697493e38
#
_cell.length_a   1.000
_cell.length_b   1.000
_cell.length_c   1.000
_cell.angle_alpha   90.00
_cell.angle_beta   90.00
_cell.angle_gamma   90.00
#
_symmetry.space_group_name_H-M   'P 1'
#
loop_
_entity.id
_entity.type
_entity.pdbx_description
1 polymer ?
#
loop_
_entity_poly.entity_id
_entity_poly.type
_entity_poly.pdbx_seq_one_letter_code
_entity_poly.pdbx_strand_id
1 'polypeptide(L)'
;MNKQSQAFLRKLMSAISPSGYEQDAVRLLREEAGSFAADVRTDVHGNTDIVVNPGGSPRVMLAGHCDEIGFIVTLIDARGYLWVAPIGGWDPQIPQGQRVLIRTAKGVVPGVIGKVPIHLQKPEDRKQVTPLTDLWVDIGAKDKKDAEKRVSIGDPMVMAQDVVELPNGRLAGRAFDDRAGAFVVLEAARRLAALSPQAEIHAVGTVQEEIGSRGAITSTFGIDPDVGMAVDVTFATDHPMMDGPEKREGKVELGGDPVLSRGANVNPVLFE
;
A
#
# COMPACT_ATOMS: atom_id res chain seq x y z
N MET A 1 -11.60 -12.57 12.95
CA MET A 1 -10.12 -12.43 13.03
C MET A 1 -9.70 -12.56 14.50
N ASN A 2 -8.63 -13.32 14.80
CA ASN A 2 -8.12 -13.44 16.17
C ASN A 2 -7.29 -12.19 16.56
N LYS A 3 -6.95 -12.05 17.87
CA LYS A 3 -6.22 -10.88 18.39
C LYS A 3 -4.79 -10.74 17.81
N GLN A 4 -4.11 -11.86 17.52
CA GLN A 4 -2.78 -11.85 16.95
C GLN A 4 -2.80 -11.32 15.52
N SER A 5 -3.70 -11.84 14.67
CA SER A 5 -3.88 -11.39 13.30
C SER A 5 -4.29 -9.90 13.24
N GLN A 6 -5.14 -9.44 14.18
CA GLN A 6 -5.49 -8.01 14.27
C GLN A 6 -4.27 -7.13 14.61
N ALA A 7 -3.46 -7.56 15.57
CA ALA A 7 -2.25 -6.83 15.96
C ALA A 7 -1.25 -6.77 14.80
N PHE A 8 -1.07 -7.87 14.08
CA PHE A 8 -0.21 -7.91 12.90
C PHE A 8 -0.72 -7.01 11.77
N LEU A 9 -2.02 -7.06 11.45
CA LEU A 9 -2.63 -6.17 10.45
C LEU A 9 -2.33 -4.70 10.77
N ARG A 10 -2.56 -4.25 12.01
CA ARG A 10 -2.26 -2.87 12.43
C ARG A 10 -0.79 -2.52 12.27
N LYS A 11 0.10 -3.44 12.66
CA LYS A 11 1.55 -3.26 12.50
C LYS A 11 1.94 -3.12 11.03
N LEU A 12 1.35 -3.95 10.16
CA LEU A 12 1.59 -3.89 8.71
C LEU A 12 1.09 -2.57 8.10
N MET A 13 -0.13 -2.12 8.48
CA MET A 13 -0.68 -0.84 8.02
C MET A 13 0.15 0.37 8.46
N SER A 14 0.84 0.30 9.60
CA SER A 14 1.65 1.42 10.12
C SER A 14 3.03 1.54 9.46
N ALA A 15 3.48 0.54 8.69
CA ALA A 15 4.77 0.60 8.00
C ALA A 15 4.82 1.79 7.03
N ILE A 16 5.96 2.49 6.95
CA ILE A 16 6.19 3.58 5.99
C ILE A 16 6.86 2.96 4.77
N SER A 17 6.06 2.52 3.80
CA SER A 17 6.53 1.71 2.68
C SER A 17 5.82 2.09 1.37
N PRO A 18 6.03 3.31 0.85
CA PRO A 18 5.56 3.63 -0.49
C PRO A 18 6.38 2.87 -1.54
N SER A 19 5.86 2.77 -2.78
CA SER A 19 6.50 2.02 -3.87
C SER A 19 7.97 2.37 -4.04
N GLY A 20 8.81 1.35 -4.15
CA GLY A 20 10.27 1.45 -4.20
C GLY A 20 10.96 1.53 -2.82
N TYR A 21 10.18 1.60 -1.74
CA TYR A 21 10.66 1.72 -0.37
C TYR A 21 9.98 0.74 0.59
N GLU A 22 9.64 -0.46 0.13
CA GLU A 22 8.79 -1.44 0.81
C GLU A 22 9.48 -2.23 1.93
N GLN A 23 10.75 -1.93 2.24
CA GLN A 23 11.59 -2.73 3.15
C GLN A 23 10.93 -2.98 4.52
N ASP A 24 10.17 -2.02 5.05
CA ASP A 24 9.51 -2.19 6.35
C ASP A 24 8.33 -3.16 6.27
N ALA A 25 7.47 -3.06 5.25
CA ALA A 25 6.36 -3.98 5.02
C ALA A 25 6.88 -5.39 4.71
N VAL A 26 7.87 -5.52 3.82
CA VAL A 26 8.54 -6.78 3.48
C VAL A 26 9.13 -7.46 4.72
N ARG A 27 9.83 -6.72 5.57
CA ARG A 27 10.40 -7.25 6.81
C ARG A 27 9.30 -7.81 7.73
N LEU A 28 8.18 -7.10 7.88
CA LEU A 28 7.06 -7.52 8.71
C LEU A 28 6.40 -8.79 8.17
N LEU A 29 6.18 -8.89 6.86
CA LEU A 29 5.63 -10.10 6.23
C LEU A 29 6.54 -11.31 6.46
N ARG A 30 7.84 -11.13 6.27
CA ARG A 30 8.84 -12.19 6.49
C ARG A 30 8.91 -12.66 7.95
N GLU A 31 8.93 -11.72 8.90
CA GLU A 31 8.96 -12.03 10.34
C GLU A 31 7.72 -12.86 10.73
N GLU A 32 6.54 -12.44 10.27
CA GLU A 32 5.29 -13.13 10.58
C GLU A 32 5.20 -14.52 9.92
N ALA A 33 5.63 -14.63 8.66
CA ALA A 33 5.64 -15.88 7.90
C ALA A 33 6.58 -16.95 8.48
N GLY A 34 7.69 -16.53 9.09
CA GLY A 34 8.70 -17.44 9.66
C GLY A 34 8.16 -18.38 10.74
N SER A 35 6.95 -18.13 11.26
CA SER A 35 6.32 -18.98 12.26
C SER A 35 5.58 -20.21 11.69
N PHE A 36 5.30 -20.25 10.37
CA PHE A 36 4.47 -21.29 9.76
C PHE A 36 4.94 -21.74 8.36
N ALA A 37 5.66 -20.90 7.63
CA ALA A 37 6.10 -21.18 6.28
C ALA A 37 7.26 -22.21 6.27
N ALA A 38 7.32 -23.03 5.24
CA ALA A 38 8.44 -23.95 5.02
C ALA A 38 9.68 -23.18 4.52
N ASP A 39 9.49 -22.11 3.76
CA ASP A 39 10.54 -21.23 3.27
C ASP A 39 10.01 -19.80 3.11
N VAL A 40 10.88 -18.80 3.28
CA VAL A 40 10.55 -17.37 3.09
C VAL A 40 11.69 -16.69 2.35
N ARG A 41 11.43 -16.30 1.12
CA ARG A 41 12.41 -15.70 0.19
C ARG A 41 12.13 -14.24 -0.05
N THR A 42 13.15 -13.52 -0.47
CA THR A 42 12.99 -12.19 -1.08
C THR A 42 13.74 -12.22 -2.41
N ASP A 43 13.05 -11.91 -3.49
CA ASP A 43 13.69 -11.85 -4.80
C ASP A 43 14.51 -10.56 -4.98
N VAL A 44 15.20 -10.43 -6.12
CA VAL A 44 16.05 -9.26 -6.42
C VAL A 44 15.22 -7.97 -6.55
N HIS A 45 13.95 -8.08 -6.92
CA HIS A 45 13.05 -6.93 -7.03
C HIS A 45 12.54 -6.44 -5.66
N GLY A 46 12.54 -7.34 -4.65
CA GLY A 46 12.08 -7.04 -3.30
C GLY A 46 10.77 -7.75 -2.91
N ASN A 47 10.17 -8.54 -3.79
CA ASN A 47 8.97 -9.31 -3.46
C ASN A 47 9.25 -10.31 -2.34
N THR A 48 8.27 -10.51 -1.46
CA THR A 48 8.34 -11.55 -0.43
C THR A 48 7.56 -12.76 -0.89
N ASP A 49 8.24 -13.89 -1.09
CA ASP A 49 7.64 -15.18 -1.43
C ASP A 49 7.64 -16.09 -0.19
N ILE A 50 6.45 -16.48 0.24
CA ILE A 50 6.17 -17.31 1.42
C ILE A 50 5.70 -18.67 0.91
N VAL A 51 6.54 -19.71 1.07
CA VAL A 51 6.30 -21.02 0.47
C VAL A 51 5.74 -22.01 1.50
N VAL A 52 4.64 -22.65 1.12
CA VAL A 52 4.03 -23.76 1.86
C VAL A 52 4.05 -25.00 0.98
N ASN A 53 4.47 -26.14 1.53
CA ASN A 53 4.59 -27.43 0.85
C ASN A 53 5.45 -27.37 -0.44
N PRO A 54 6.75 -27.02 -0.34
CA PRO A 54 7.63 -26.97 -1.50
C PRO A 54 7.73 -28.33 -2.20
N GLY A 55 7.68 -28.32 -3.54
CA GLY A 55 7.67 -29.52 -4.37
C GLY A 55 6.29 -30.16 -4.56
N GLY A 56 5.24 -29.57 -4.00
CA GLY A 56 3.84 -29.94 -4.24
C GLY A 56 3.38 -29.59 -5.67
N SER A 57 2.21 -30.09 -6.06
CA SER A 57 1.61 -29.81 -7.38
C SER A 57 0.07 -29.77 -7.26
N PRO A 58 -0.62 -28.85 -7.97
CA PRO A 58 -0.07 -27.78 -8.80
C PRO A 58 0.64 -26.70 -7.99
N ARG A 59 1.43 -25.84 -8.65
CA ARG A 59 2.01 -24.65 -8.07
C ARG A 59 1.01 -23.49 -8.15
N VAL A 60 0.61 -22.97 -6.99
CA VAL A 60 -0.40 -21.93 -6.86
C VAL A 60 0.22 -20.67 -6.27
N MET A 61 0.07 -19.54 -6.96
CA MET A 61 0.50 -18.22 -6.48
C MET A 61 -0.70 -17.42 -6.01
N LEU A 62 -0.63 -16.93 -4.77
CA LEU A 62 -1.56 -15.95 -4.20
C LEU A 62 -0.78 -14.64 -4.03
N ALA A 63 -1.24 -13.55 -4.62
CA ALA A 63 -0.53 -12.27 -4.60
C ALA A 63 -1.40 -11.14 -4.05
N GLY A 64 -0.81 -10.31 -3.19
CA GLY A 64 -1.33 -9.02 -2.76
C GLY A 64 -0.17 -8.04 -2.62
N HIS A 65 -0.38 -6.74 -2.93
CA HIS A 65 0.74 -5.83 -2.88
C HIS A 65 0.95 -5.21 -1.49
N CYS A 66 2.19 -4.91 -1.16
CA CYS A 66 2.57 -4.40 0.15
C CYS A 66 3.06 -2.94 0.14
N ASP A 67 3.22 -2.36 -1.05
CA ASP A 67 3.47 -0.93 -1.20
C ASP A 67 2.18 -0.10 -1.00
N GLU A 68 2.34 1.18 -0.96
CA GLU A 68 1.27 2.18 -0.88
C GLU A 68 1.68 3.42 -1.67
N ILE A 69 0.72 4.28 -2.00
CA ILE A 69 1.02 5.60 -2.56
C ILE A 69 1.72 6.49 -1.55
N GLY A 70 2.57 7.41 -2.03
CA GLY A 70 3.31 8.31 -1.16
C GLY A 70 3.92 9.48 -1.92
N PHE A 71 4.99 10.03 -1.37
CA PHE A 71 5.78 11.07 -2.00
C PHE A 71 7.27 10.82 -1.77
N ILE A 72 8.09 11.44 -2.60
CA ILE A 72 9.54 11.47 -2.46
C ILE A 72 10.03 12.92 -2.40
N VAL A 73 10.98 13.21 -1.52
CA VAL A 73 11.63 14.53 -1.44
C VAL A 73 12.51 14.74 -2.67
N THR A 74 12.25 15.81 -3.43
CA THR A 74 12.99 16.13 -4.65
C THR A 74 13.90 17.36 -4.51
N LEU A 75 13.54 18.28 -3.60
CA LEU A 75 14.32 19.50 -3.36
C LEU A 75 14.15 19.99 -1.91
N ILE A 76 15.17 20.57 -1.34
CA ILE A 76 15.13 21.35 -0.10
C ILE A 76 15.48 22.80 -0.43
N ASP A 77 14.53 23.72 -0.23
CA ASP A 77 14.72 25.12 -0.58
C ASP A 77 15.57 25.88 0.45
N ALA A 78 15.96 27.11 0.14
CA ALA A 78 16.82 27.92 1.01
C ALA A 78 16.19 28.21 2.39
N ARG A 79 14.87 28.16 2.50
CA ARG A 79 14.10 28.39 3.74
C ARG A 79 13.86 27.11 4.54
N GLY A 80 14.27 25.94 4.00
CA GLY A 80 14.12 24.63 4.66
C GLY A 80 12.81 23.90 4.36
N TYR A 81 11.98 24.38 3.43
CA TYR A 81 10.82 23.65 2.94
C TYR A 81 11.23 22.55 1.98
N LEU A 82 10.49 21.43 2.04
CA LEU A 82 10.72 20.31 1.14
C LEU A 82 9.73 20.36 -0.03
N TRP A 83 10.23 20.17 -1.23
CA TRP A 83 9.43 19.96 -2.42
C TRP A 83 9.41 18.48 -2.77
N VAL A 84 8.29 17.99 -3.28
CA VAL A 84 8.04 16.56 -3.38
C VAL A 84 7.48 16.18 -4.75
N ALA A 85 7.73 14.94 -5.15
CA ALA A 85 7.05 14.31 -6.26
C ALA A 85 6.15 13.17 -5.75
N PRO A 86 5.00 12.92 -6.38
CA PRO A 86 4.13 11.80 -6.00
C PRO A 86 4.77 10.46 -6.36
N ILE A 87 4.47 9.45 -5.55
CA ILE A 87 4.68 8.03 -5.83
C ILE A 87 3.28 7.43 -5.94
N GLY A 88 2.93 6.82 -7.08
CA GLY A 88 1.60 6.31 -7.37
C GLY A 88 0.58 7.37 -7.75
N GLY A 89 -0.68 6.98 -7.82
CA GLY A 89 -1.79 7.84 -8.25
C GLY A 89 -2.41 8.64 -7.11
N TRP A 90 -2.37 9.97 -7.17
CA TRP A 90 -2.93 10.85 -6.15
C TRP A 90 -4.07 11.72 -6.69
N ASP A 91 -5.16 11.80 -5.94
CA ASP A 91 -6.07 12.94 -6.05
C ASP A 91 -5.38 14.18 -5.44
N PRO A 92 -5.06 15.22 -6.22
CA PRO A 92 -4.32 16.37 -5.74
C PRO A 92 -5.07 17.21 -4.69
N GLN A 93 -6.34 16.93 -4.43
CA GLN A 93 -7.11 17.61 -3.40
C GLN A 93 -6.87 17.02 -2.00
N ILE A 94 -6.47 15.75 -1.91
CA ILE A 94 -6.31 15.04 -0.62
C ILE A 94 -5.11 15.52 0.19
N PRO A 95 -3.91 15.73 -0.37
CA PRO A 95 -2.69 15.99 0.42
C PRO A 95 -2.67 17.34 1.14
N GLN A 96 -3.45 18.31 0.69
CA GLN A 96 -3.39 19.68 1.17
C GLN A 96 -3.77 19.79 2.66
N GLY A 97 -2.86 20.32 3.48
CA GLY A 97 -3.04 20.49 4.92
C GLY A 97 -2.86 19.22 5.75
N GLN A 98 -2.53 18.10 5.11
CA GLN A 98 -2.30 16.83 5.81
C GLN A 98 -0.93 16.80 6.48
N ARG A 99 -0.83 16.02 7.55
CA ARG A 99 0.45 15.66 8.17
C ARG A 99 1.07 14.48 7.45
N VAL A 100 2.39 14.44 7.41
CA VAL A 100 3.17 13.35 6.79
C VAL A 100 4.22 12.81 7.74
N LEU A 101 4.65 11.59 7.45
CA LEU A 101 5.78 10.92 8.09
C LEU A 101 6.84 10.68 7.01
N ILE A 102 8.02 11.26 7.19
CA ILE A 102 9.17 11.13 6.28
C ILE A 102 10.10 10.08 6.87
N ARG A 103 10.35 9.00 6.14
CA ARG A 103 11.30 7.96 6.56
C ARG A 103 12.70 8.36 6.12
N THR A 104 13.58 8.54 7.08
CA THR A 104 14.99 8.93 6.87
C THR A 104 15.93 7.85 7.41
N ALA A 105 17.21 7.93 7.06
CA ALA A 105 18.25 7.07 7.63
C ALA A 105 18.39 7.21 9.17
N LYS A 106 17.91 8.32 9.73
CA LYS A 106 18.01 8.64 11.18
C LYS A 106 16.71 8.40 11.95
N GLY A 107 15.66 7.92 11.29
CA GLY A 107 14.34 7.70 11.87
C GLY A 107 13.25 8.45 11.12
N VAL A 108 12.10 8.65 11.77
CA VAL A 108 10.92 9.27 11.16
C VAL A 108 10.86 10.74 11.53
N VAL A 109 10.68 11.60 10.54
CA VAL A 109 10.52 13.06 10.71
C VAL A 109 9.08 13.43 10.33
N PRO A 110 8.31 14.05 11.25
CA PRO A 110 6.97 14.54 10.92
C PRO A 110 7.05 15.84 10.10
N GLY A 111 6.06 16.03 9.23
CA GLY A 111 5.88 17.27 8.46
C GLY A 111 4.42 17.60 8.21
N VAL A 112 4.17 18.76 7.65
CA VAL A 112 2.83 19.23 7.24
C VAL A 112 2.89 19.72 5.79
N ILE A 113 1.97 19.25 4.95
CA ILE A 113 1.86 19.71 3.57
C ILE A 113 1.15 21.06 3.53
N GLY A 114 1.83 22.06 2.97
CA GLY A 114 1.33 23.40 2.79
C GLY A 114 1.07 23.78 1.34
N LYS A 115 0.25 24.79 1.17
CA LYS A 115 0.02 25.49 -0.11
C LYS A 115 -0.21 26.98 0.14
N VAL A 116 -0.28 27.79 -0.90
CA VAL A 116 -0.64 29.21 -0.79
C VAL A 116 -2.03 29.35 -0.13
N PRO A 117 -2.15 30.09 0.99
CA PRO A 117 -3.42 30.29 1.68
C PRO A 117 -4.47 30.94 0.77
N ILE A 118 -5.74 30.54 0.96
CA ILE A 118 -6.85 31.01 0.11
C ILE A 118 -6.98 32.53 0.06
N HIS A 119 -6.64 33.22 1.16
CA HIS A 119 -6.71 34.70 1.25
C HIS A 119 -5.65 35.41 0.39
N LEU A 120 -4.57 34.72 0.03
CA LEU A 120 -3.49 35.24 -0.83
C LEU A 120 -3.61 34.77 -2.29
N GLN A 121 -4.59 33.91 -2.60
CA GLN A 121 -4.84 33.44 -3.96
C GLN A 121 -5.73 34.44 -4.73
N LYS A 122 -5.49 34.56 -6.02
CA LYS A 122 -6.38 35.30 -6.93
C LYS A 122 -7.73 34.59 -7.02
N PRO A 123 -8.85 35.32 -7.28
CA PRO A 123 -10.19 34.74 -7.35
C PRO A 123 -10.30 33.58 -8.35
N GLU A 124 -9.62 33.66 -9.49
CA GLU A 124 -9.57 32.64 -10.53
C GLU A 124 -8.87 31.35 -10.05
N ASP A 125 -7.80 31.46 -9.26
CA ASP A 125 -7.01 30.32 -8.77
C ASP A 125 -7.75 29.53 -7.67
N ARG A 126 -8.66 30.19 -6.94
CA ARG A 126 -9.46 29.55 -5.86
C ARG A 126 -10.37 28.44 -6.36
N LYS A 127 -10.72 28.45 -7.65
CA LYS A 127 -11.58 27.45 -8.30
C LYS A 127 -10.78 26.28 -8.89
N GLN A 128 -9.46 26.36 -8.88
CA GLN A 128 -8.59 25.37 -9.46
C GLN A 128 -8.00 24.47 -8.36
N VAL A 129 -7.81 23.20 -8.72
CA VAL A 129 -7.06 22.27 -7.85
C VAL A 129 -5.59 22.63 -7.92
N THR A 130 -4.96 22.83 -6.76
CA THR A 130 -3.52 23.09 -6.68
C THR A 130 -2.74 21.86 -7.16
N PRO A 131 -1.88 21.98 -8.18
CA PRO A 131 -1.04 20.88 -8.63
C PRO A 131 -0.17 20.33 -7.49
N LEU A 132 0.12 19.03 -7.51
CA LEU A 132 0.97 18.39 -6.50
C LEU A 132 2.39 19.00 -6.46
N THR A 133 2.88 19.46 -7.62
CA THR A 133 4.17 20.13 -7.76
C THR A 133 4.27 21.49 -7.05
N ASP A 134 3.14 22.08 -6.71
CA ASP A 134 3.06 23.39 -6.05
C ASP A 134 2.86 23.26 -4.53
N LEU A 135 2.84 22.03 -4.03
CA LEU A 135 2.79 21.71 -2.62
C LEU A 135 4.21 21.63 -2.03
N TRP A 136 4.35 22.08 -0.81
CA TRP A 136 5.60 21.94 -0.04
C TRP A 136 5.33 21.25 1.29
N VAL A 137 6.38 20.73 1.94
CA VAL A 137 6.29 20.14 3.26
C VAL A 137 7.11 20.99 4.23
N ASP A 138 6.49 21.40 5.31
CA ASP A 138 7.11 22.09 6.44
C ASP A 138 7.46 21.05 7.51
N ILE A 139 8.73 20.98 7.89
CA ILE A 139 9.28 20.14 8.97
C ILE A 139 9.75 20.97 10.17
N GLY A 140 9.43 22.25 10.21
CA GLY A 140 9.87 23.19 11.24
C GLY A 140 11.36 23.54 11.17
N ALA A 141 12.00 23.39 10.02
CA ALA A 141 13.41 23.75 9.81
C ALA A 141 13.57 25.28 9.71
N LYS A 142 14.68 25.81 10.25
CA LYS A 142 15.00 27.25 10.21
C LYS A 142 15.52 27.70 8.84
N ASP A 143 16.22 26.82 8.17
CA ASP A 143 16.85 27.05 6.87
C ASP A 143 17.19 25.70 6.21
N LYS A 144 17.75 25.75 5.01
CA LYS A 144 18.19 24.56 4.25
C LYS A 144 19.15 23.68 5.05
N LYS A 145 20.13 24.26 5.72
CA LYS A 145 21.15 23.50 6.48
C LYS A 145 20.54 22.78 7.67
N ASP A 146 19.53 23.36 8.30
CA ASP A 146 18.80 22.71 9.41
C ASP A 146 17.91 21.58 8.89
N ALA A 147 17.24 21.73 7.75
CA ALA A 147 16.47 20.68 7.10
C ALA A 147 17.36 19.50 6.67
N GLU A 148 18.50 19.75 6.03
CA GLU A 148 19.45 18.71 5.57
C GLU A 148 20.08 17.89 6.71
N LYS A 149 20.05 18.35 7.95
CA LYS A 149 20.43 17.53 9.11
C LYS A 149 19.43 16.42 9.42
N ARG A 150 18.20 16.57 8.99
CA ARG A 150 17.05 15.73 9.34
C ARG A 150 16.55 14.89 8.17
N VAL A 151 16.50 15.48 6.98
CA VAL A 151 15.91 14.90 5.77
C VAL A 151 16.87 15.06 4.61
N SER A 152 16.88 14.08 3.71
CA SER A 152 17.66 14.06 2.48
C SER A 152 16.75 14.06 1.26
N ILE A 153 17.24 14.56 0.13
CA ILE A 153 16.62 14.32 -1.17
C ILE A 153 16.58 12.80 -1.41
N GLY A 154 15.44 12.29 -1.86
CA GLY A 154 15.20 10.87 -2.04
C GLY A 154 14.52 10.18 -0.84
N ASP A 155 14.36 10.85 0.31
CA ASP A 155 13.63 10.28 1.44
C ASP A 155 12.14 10.14 1.09
N PRO A 156 11.53 8.95 1.28
CA PRO A 156 10.13 8.73 1.03
C PRO A 156 9.27 9.22 2.18
N MET A 157 8.01 9.56 1.88
CA MET A 157 7.03 9.94 2.88
C MET A 157 5.64 9.42 2.55
N VAL A 158 4.85 9.25 3.60
CA VAL A 158 3.44 8.85 3.55
C VAL A 158 2.58 9.78 4.40
N MET A 159 1.27 9.74 4.24
CA MET A 159 0.34 10.45 5.13
C MET A 159 0.45 9.93 6.57
N ALA A 160 0.41 10.83 7.55
CA ALA A 160 0.43 10.48 8.98
C ALA A 160 -0.98 10.08 9.45
N GLN A 161 -1.51 8.99 8.88
CA GLN A 161 -2.85 8.47 9.13
C GLN A 161 -2.75 7.03 9.64
N ASP A 162 -2.74 6.86 10.95
CA ASP A 162 -2.78 5.53 11.56
C ASP A 162 -4.17 4.90 11.44
N VAL A 163 -4.23 3.58 11.61
CA VAL A 163 -5.50 2.84 11.63
C VAL A 163 -6.32 3.24 12.86
N VAL A 164 -7.50 3.78 12.62
CA VAL A 164 -8.49 4.09 13.63
C VAL A 164 -9.67 3.13 13.59
N GLU A 165 -10.24 2.84 14.76
CA GLU A 165 -11.47 2.07 14.86
C GLU A 165 -12.68 3.00 14.78
N LEU A 166 -13.61 2.64 13.91
CA LEU A 166 -14.92 3.27 13.82
C LEU A 166 -15.98 2.33 14.42
N PRO A 167 -17.15 2.85 14.79
CA PRO A 167 -18.25 2.00 15.24
C PRO A 167 -18.58 0.85 14.30
N ASN A 168 -19.18 -0.20 14.82
CA ASN A 168 -19.59 -1.40 14.07
C ASN A 168 -18.42 -2.23 13.49
N GLY A 169 -17.25 -2.20 14.15
CA GLY A 169 -16.10 -3.01 13.77
C GLY A 169 -15.40 -2.58 12.48
N ARG A 170 -15.61 -1.35 12.06
CA ARG A 170 -14.95 -0.76 10.88
C ARG A 170 -13.59 -0.21 11.24
N LEU A 171 -12.68 -0.26 10.29
CA LEU A 171 -11.34 0.32 10.37
C LEU A 171 -11.17 1.36 9.26
N ALA A 172 -10.50 2.46 9.56
CA ALA A 172 -10.10 3.46 8.58
C ALA A 172 -8.63 3.82 8.77
N GLY A 173 -7.91 4.04 7.68
CA GLY A 173 -6.50 4.38 7.68
C GLY A 173 -5.93 4.38 6.27
N ARG A 174 -4.65 4.71 6.14
CA ARG A 174 -3.91 4.55 4.89
C ARG A 174 -3.54 3.09 4.65
N ALA A 175 -3.08 2.77 3.46
CA ALA A 175 -2.47 1.48 3.08
C ALA A 175 -3.41 0.24 3.18
N PHE A 176 -4.74 0.43 3.28
CA PHE A 176 -5.67 -0.68 3.05
C PHE A 176 -5.59 -1.17 1.60
N ASP A 177 -5.32 -0.27 0.68
CA ASP A 177 -4.82 -0.52 -0.65
C ASP A 177 -3.29 -0.70 -0.58
N ASP A 178 -2.73 -1.90 -0.79
CA ASP A 178 -3.45 -3.21 -0.71
C ASP A 178 -2.79 -4.11 0.36
N ARG A 179 -2.30 -3.51 1.44
CA ARG A 179 -1.81 -4.33 2.56
C ARG A 179 -2.91 -5.19 3.19
N ALA A 180 -4.19 -4.87 2.92
CA ALA A 180 -5.28 -5.74 3.27
C ALA A 180 -5.21 -7.05 2.48
N GLY A 181 -5.00 -7.01 1.17
CA GLY A 181 -4.81 -8.18 0.33
C GLY A 181 -3.52 -8.92 0.67
N ALA A 182 -2.40 -8.24 0.86
CA ALA A 182 -1.17 -8.88 1.32
C ALA A 182 -1.35 -9.63 2.66
N PHE A 183 -2.11 -9.06 3.60
CA PHE A 183 -2.49 -9.70 4.85
C PHE A 183 -3.39 -10.94 4.60
N VAL A 184 -4.39 -10.83 3.73
CA VAL A 184 -5.30 -11.95 3.38
C VAL A 184 -4.51 -13.10 2.78
N VAL A 185 -3.59 -12.83 1.87
CA VAL A 185 -2.71 -13.82 1.22
C VAL A 185 -1.84 -14.53 2.25
N LEU A 186 -1.22 -13.78 3.17
CA LEU A 186 -0.41 -14.36 4.27
C LEU A 186 -1.25 -15.23 5.21
N GLU A 187 -2.44 -14.80 5.61
CA GLU A 187 -3.34 -15.57 6.48
C GLU A 187 -3.90 -16.81 5.76
N ALA A 188 -4.13 -16.75 4.45
CA ALA A 188 -4.50 -17.91 3.64
C ALA A 188 -3.37 -18.95 3.65
N ALA A 189 -2.13 -18.54 3.42
CA ALA A 189 -0.96 -19.43 3.50
C ALA A 189 -0.80 -20.07 4.88
N ARG A 190 -0.97 -19.28 5.96
CA ARG A 190 -0.94 -19.79 7.33
C ARG A 190 -1.97 -20.91 7.57
N ARG A 191 -3.20 -20.70 7.09
CA ARG A 191 -4.28 -21.71 7.21
C ARG A 191 -4.00 -22.95 6.36
N LEU A 192 -3.51 -22.76 5.13
CA LEU A 192 -3.15 -23.85 4.24
C LEU A 192 -2.00 -24.67 4.80
N ALA A 193 -0.97 -24.07 5.41
CA ALA A 193 0.10 -24.78 6.08
C ALA A 193 -0.41 -25.77 7.15
N ALA A 194 -1.43 -25.38 7.91
CA ALA A 194 -2.04 -26.25 8.92
C ALA A 194 -2.87 -27.41 8.32
N LEU A 195 -3.26 -27.31 7.04
CA LEU A 195 -4.07 -28.32 6.34
C LEU A 195 -3.24 -29.34 5.53
N SER A 196 -1.92 -29.16 5.48
CA SER A 196 -1.01 -30.02 4.68
C SER A 196 -1.47 -30.15 3.22
N PRO A 197 -1.50 -29.07 2.44
CA PRO A 197 -2.02 -29.08 1.07
C PRO A 197 -1.16 -29.99 0.16
N GLN A 198 -1.74 -30.51 -0.91
CA GLN A 198 -1.00 -31.22 -1.96
C GLN A 198 -0.24 -30.25 -2.87
N ALA A 199 -0.84 -29.08 -3.13
CA ALA A 199 -0.24 -28.04 -3.95
C ALA A 199 0.95 -27.37 -3.29
N GLU A 200 1.89 -26.89 -4.08
CA GLU A 200 2.90 -25.93 -3.65
C GLU A 200 2.29 -24.53 -3.67
N ILE A 201 2.23 -23.88 -2.51
CA ILE A 201 1.60 -22.55 -2.37
C ILE A 201 2.68 -21.50 -2.21
N HIS A 202 2.60 -20.47 -3.04
CA HIS A 202 3.38 -19.26 -2.98
C HIS A 202 2.48 -18.09 -2.59
N ALA A 203 2.58 -17.62 -1.36
CA ALA A 203 1.90 -16.41 -0.91
C ALA A 203 2.87 -15.24 -1.05
N VAL A 204 2.56 -14.31 -1.96
CA VAL A 204 3.51 -13.27 -2.38
C VAL A 204 3.02 -11.89 -1.94
N GLY A 205 3.82 -11.23 -1.11
CA GLY A 205 3.73 -9.78 -0.91
C GLY A 205 4.50 -9.09 -2.04
N THR A 206 3.78 -8.60 -3.05
CA THR A 206 4.41 -7.94 -4.20
C THR A 206 4.75 -6.49 -3.91
N VAL A 207 5.76 -5.96 -4.61
CA VAL A 207 6.22 -4.57 -4.50
C VAL A 207 5.90 -3.77 -5.76
N GLN A 208 5.89 -2.43 -5.66
CA GLN A 208 5.75 -1.52 -6.80
C GLN A 208 4.49 -1.77 -7.65
N GLU A 209 3.38 -2.12 -7.01
CA GLU A 209 2.09 -2.24 -7.70
C GLU A 209 1.61 -0.87 -8.16
N GLU A 210 1.60 0.12 -7.28
CA GLU A 210 1.09 1.47 -7.45
C GLU A 210 1.77 2.29 -8.57
N ILE A 211 2.88 1.77 -9.09
CA ILE A 211 3.63 2.34 -10.22
C ILE A 211 3.68 1.40 -11.43
N GLY A 212 2.79 0.41 -11.50
CA GLY A 212 2.57 -0.45 -12.67
C GLY A 212 2.81 -1.94 -12.43
N SER A 213 2.39 -2.49 -11.30
CA SER A 213 2.34 -3.94 -10.96
C SER A 213 3.66 -4.69 -11.22
N ARG A 214 4.79 -4.01 -11.02
CA ARG A 214 6.12 -4.50 -11.42
C ARG A 214 6.54 -5.74 -10.66
N GLY A 215 6.27 -5.77 -9.35
CA GLY A 215 6.57 -6.91 -8.50
C GLY A 215 5.77 -8.16 -8.87
N ALA A 216 4.50 -8.02 -9.24
CA ALA A 216 3.68 -9.13 -9.70
C ALA A 216 4.27 -9.76 -10.98
N ILE A 217 4.76 -8.96 -11.92
CA ILE A 217 5.42 -9.45 -13.15
C ILE A 217 6.65 -10.27 -12.82
N THR A 218 7.55 -9.73 -11.98
CA THR A 218 8.82 -10.40 -11.68
C THR A 218 8.65 -11.64 -10.82
N SER A 219 7.74 -11.61 -9.82
CA SER A 219 7.45 -12.78 -9.00
C SER A 219 6.77 -13.89 -9.77
N THR A 220 5.81 -13.58 -10.64
CA THR A 220 5.16 -14.58 -11.51
C THR A 220 6.16 -15.24 -12.44
N PHE A 221 7.08 -14.46 -13.04
CA PHE A 221 8.14 -15.02 -13.87
C PHE A 221 9.09 -15.94 -13.07
N GLY A 222 9.47 -15.55 -11.86
CA GLY A 222 10.40 -16.34 -11.04
C GLY A 222 9.78 -17.59 -10.42
N ILE A 223 8.50 -17.56 -10.08
CA ILE A 223 7.75 -18.68 -9.48
C ILE A 223 7.26 -19.64 -10.57
N ASP A 224 6.88 -19.14 -11.75
CA ASP A 224 6.28 -19.92 -12.84
C ASP A 224 5.07 -20.76 -12.37
N PRO A 225 3.99 -20.13 -11.86
CA PRO A 225 2.86 -20.84 -11.27
C PRO A 225 1.94 -21.44 -12.34
N ASP A 226 1.31 -22.59 -12.02
CA ASP A 226 0.23 -23.17 -12.84
C ASP A 226 -1.07 -22.36 -12.72
N VAL A 227 -1.29 -21.75 -11.53
CA VAL A 227 -2.46 -20.95 -11.21
C VAL A 227 -2.06 -19.74 -10.40
N GLY A 228 -2.58 -18.56 -10.75
CA GLY A 228 -2.39 -17.32 -10.02
C GLY A 228 -3.72 -16.69 -9.58
N MET A 229 -3.75 -16.16 -8.36
CA MET A 229 -4.85 -15.38 -7.83
C MET A 229 -4.29 -14.06 -7.28
N ALA A 230 -4.76 -12.93 -7.79
CA ALA A 230 -4.49 -11.62 -7.23
C ALA A 230 -5.61 -11.24 -6.25
N VAL A 231 -5.23 -10.72 -5.10
CA VAL A 231 -6.13 -10.17 -4.08
C VAL A 231 -5.84 -8.70 -3.99
N ASP A 232 -6.87 -7.89 -4.14
CA ASP A 232 -6.77 -6.43 -4.10
C ASP A 232 -8.06 -5.83 -3.53
N VAL A 233 -8.04 -4.58 -3.15
CA VAL A 233 -9.23 -3.86 -2.67
C VAL A 233 -10.13 -3.46 -3.83
N THR A 234 -11.41 -3.16 -3.53
CA THR A 234 -12.33 -2.56 -4.49
C THR A 234 -13.18 -1.48 -3.83
N PHE A 235 -13.88 -0.71 -4.65
CA PHE A 235 -14.74 0.38 -4.18
C PHE A 235 -16.08 -0.17 -3.68
N ALA A 236 -16.44 0.16 -2.43
CA ALA A 236 -17.81 -0.04 -1.96
C ALA A 236 -18.75 0.95 -2.66
N THR A 237 -20.01 0.52 -2.89
CA THR A 237 -21.06 1.35 -3.52
C THR A 237 -22.16 1.75 -2.54
N ASP A 238 -22.01 1.44 -1.26
CA ASP A 238 -22.97 1.73 -0.19
C ASP A 238 -22.72 3.07 0.52
N HIS A 239 -22.03 4.00 -0.13
CA HIS A 239 -21.79 5.34 0.39
C HIS A 239 -22.50 6.43 -0.45
N PRO A 240 -22.66 7.68 0.05
CA PRO A 240 -23.34 8.75 -0.68
C PRO A 240 -22.79 8.98 -2.09
N MET A 241 -23.67 9.36 -3.03
CA MET A 241 -23.37 9.70 -4.43
C MET A 241 -22.95 8.52 -5.33
N MET A 242 -23.19 7.28 -4.91
CA MET A 242 -22.86 6.08 -5.71
C MET A 242 -24.01 5.56 -6.62
N ASP A 243 -25.16 6.21 -6.68
CA ASP A 243 -26.32 5.79 -7.51
C ASP A 243 -25.96 5.57 -9.01
N GLY A 244 -25.02 6.36 -9.54
CA GLY A 244 -24.53 6.21 -10.91
C GLY A 244 -23.51 5.11 -11.06
N PRO A 245 -22.42 5.09 -10.26
CA PRO A 245 -21.43 4.04 -10.24
C PRO A 245 -22.01 2.65 -9.91
N GLU A 246 -22.94 2.52 -8.94
CA GLU A 246 -23.60 1.25 -8.60
C GLU A 246 -24.27 0.59 -9.81
N LYS A 247 -24.86 1.37 -10.71
CA LYS A 247 -25.47 0.84 -11.93
C LYS A 247 -24.47 0.19 -12.90
N ARG A 248 -23.20 0.57 -12.82
CA ARG A 248 -22.13 0.06 -13.69
C ARG A 248 -21.31 -1.02 -13.02
N GLU A 249 -20.95 -0.80 -11.75
CA GLU A 249 -20.02 -1.64 -11.01
C GLU A 249 -20.73 -2.74 -10.20
N GLY A 250 -22.06 -2.63 -10.05
CA GLY A 250 -22.84 -3.50 -9.21
C GLY A 250 -22.88 -3.04 -7.74
N LYS A 251 -23.62 -3.80 -6.93
CA LYS A 251 -23.80 -3.53 -5.51
C LYS A 251 -22.68 -4.17 -4.71
N VAL A 252 -21.79 -3.34 -4.14
CA VAL A 252 -20.70 -3.75 -3.26
C VAL A 252 -20.84 -3.05 -1.92
N GLU A 253 -21.08 -3.80 -0.85
CA GLU A 253 -21.33 -3.27 0.49
C GLU A 253 -20.13 -3.53 1.40
N LEU A 254 -19.75 -2.54 2.19
CA LEU A 254 -18.71 -2.68 3.22
C LEU A 254 -19.17 -3.69 4.30
N GLY A 255 -18.41 -4.77 4.46
CA GLY A 255 -18.78 -5.89 5.34
C GLY A 255 -19.59 -6.98 4.64
N GLY A 256 -19.83 -6.86 3.33
CA GLY A 256 -20.41 -7.92 2.49
C GLY A 256 -19.42 -9.04 2.17
N ASP A 257 -19.80 -9.88 1.22
CA ASP A 257 -18.98 -10.99 0.74
C ASP A 257 -17.79 -10.49 -0.13
N PRO A 258 -16.74 -11.32 -0.30
CA PRO A 258 -15.65 -11.02 -1.21
C PRO A 258 -16.16 -10.80 -2.65
N VAL A 259 -15.59 -9.80 -3.32
CA VAL A 259 -15.91 -9.48 -4.72
C VAL A 259 -15.02 -10.31 -5.64
N LEU A 260 -15.63 -11.04 -6.56
CA LEU A 260 -14.92 -11.73 -7.64
C LEU A 260 -15.02 -10.92 -8.92
N SER A 261 -13.89 -10.42 -9.39
CA SER A 261 -13.82 -9.70 -10.68
C SER A 261 -13.93 -10.67 -11.85
N ARG A 262 -14.76 -10.34 -12.85
CA ARG A 262 -14.82 -11.03 -14.14
C ARG A 262 -14.48 -10.06 -15.26
N GLY A 263 -13.44 -10.37 -16.01
CA GLY A 263 -12.96 -9.49 -17.10
C GLY A 263 -12.09 -10.23 -18.09
N ALA A 264 -11.62 -9.54 -19.11
CA ALA A 264 -10.81 -10.12 -20.18
C ALA A 264 -9.43 -10.65 -19.70
N ASN A 265 -9.00 -10.21 -18.54
CA ASN A 265 -7.74 -10.61 -17.89
C ASN A 265 -7.92 -11.75 -16.86
N VAL A 266 -9.14 -12.27 -16.68
CA VAL A 266 -9.42 -13.34 -15.75
C VAL A 266 -9.68 -14.63 -16.53
N ASN A 267 -9.06 -15.74 -16.12
CA ASN A 267 -9.27 -17.05 -16.74
C ASN A 267 -10.71 -17.51 -16.48
N PRO A 268 -11.52 -17.74 -17.52
CA PRO A 268 -12.94 -18.09 -17.34
C PRO A 268 -13.16 -19.46 -16.67
N VAL A 269 -12.23 -20.40 -16.84
CA VAL A 269 -12.32 -21.74 -16.23
C VAL A 269 -12.05 -21.69 -14.74
N LEU A 270 -11.14 -20.83 -14.29
CA LEU A 270 -10.87 -20.66 -12.87
C LEU A 270 -11.92 -19.80 -12.15
N PHE A 271 -12.66 -19.00 -12.92
CA PHE A 271 -13.74 -18.18 -12.36
C PHE A 271 -14.98 -19.01 -12.02
N GLU A 272 -15.29 -20.07 -12.80
CA GLU A 272 -16.44 -20.98 -12.61
C GLU A 272 -16.14 -22.09 -11.57
#